data_70c3c99798030087942a2af1508c5096
#
_entry.id   70c3c99798030087942a2af1508c5096
#
_cell.length_a   1.000
_cell.length_b   1.000
_cell.length_c   1.000
_cell.angle_alpha   90.00
_cell.angle_beta   90.00
_cell.angle_gamma   90.00
#
_symmetry.space_group_name_H-M   'P 1'
#
loop_
_entity.id
_entity.type
_entity.pdbx_description
1 polymer ?
#
loop_
_entity_poly.entity_id
_entity_poly.type
_entity_poly.pdbx_seq_one_letter_code
_entity_poly.pdbx_strand_id
1 'polypeptide(L)'
;FEGFRSAAYTCPAGVASIGYGNTVYEDGTKVTLQDKPITQVEAELMLVRSLSTQYLPAVLKASPTLINNPNALGAILSFTYNLGVSRYRASTLRKRLDAADWEGAREQIVKWTRAGGRVLPGLVKRREAERAMF
;
A
#
# COMPACT_ATOMS: atom_id res chain seq x y z
N PHE A 1 1.58 7.46 -4.81
CA PHE A 1 2.96 7.18 -5.11
C PHE A 1 3.16 6.39 -6.38
N GLU A 2 2.26 5.46 -6.65
CA GLU A 2 2.26 4.79 -7.94
C GLU A 2 1.57 5.69 -8.94
N GLY A 3 2.24 5.97 -10.07
CA GLY A 3 1.68 6.80 -11.13
C GLY A 3 0.45 6.13 -11.74
N PHE A 4 -0.47 6.94 -12.27
CA PHE A 4 -1.60 6.44 -13.02
C PHE A 4 -1.15 5.83 -14.35
N ARG A 5 -1.68 4.65 -14.67
CA ARG A 5 -1.53 4.00 -15.97
C ARG A 5 -2.88 3.61 -16.53
N SER A 6 -3.26 4.19 -17.66
CA SER A 6 -4.55 3.90 -18.29
C SER A 6 -4.60 2.50 -18.89
N ALA A 7 -3.49 2.02 -19.47
CA ALA A 7 -3.39 0.69 -20.05
C ALA A 7 -2.77 -0.30 -19.07
N ALA A 8 -3.20 -1.56 -19.15
CA ALA A 8 -2.63 -2.64 -18.34
C ALA A 8 -1.13 -2.81 -18.62
N TYR A 9 -0.38 -3.10 -17.58
CA TYR A 9 1.07 -3.28 -17.64
C TYR A 9 1.49 -4.41 -16.68
N THR A 10 2.71 -4.90 -16.85
CA THR A 10 3.28 -5.89 -15.92
C THR A 10 4.06 -5.15 -14.83
N CYS A 11 3.67 -5.34 -13.57
CA CYS A 11 4.40 -4.74 -12.44
C CYS A 11 5.72 -5.50 -12.18
N PRO A 12 6.63 -4.95 -11.33
CA PRO A 12 7.91 -5.61 -11.03
C PRO A 12 7.78 -7.03 -10.47
N ALA A 13 6.64 -7.38 -9.88
CA ALA A 13 6.35 -8.72 -9.38
C ALA A 13 5.87 -9.69 -10.48
N GLY A 14 5.75 -9.23 -11.73
CA GLY A 14 5.31 -10.05 -12.85
C GLY A 14 3.78 -10.18 -12.97
N VAL A 15 3.01 -9.39 -12.25
CA VAL A 15 1.55 -9.43 -12.25
C VAL A 15 0.98 -8.32 -13.14
N ALA A 16 -0.04 -8.64 -13.95
CA ALA A 16 -0.74 -7.63 -14.74
C ALA A 16 -1.49 -6.66 -13.83
N SER A 17 -1.27 -5.37 -14.05
CA SER A 17 -1.81 -4.28 -13.22
C SER A 17 -2.37 -3.17 -14.10
N ILE A 18 -3.25 -2.35 -13.57
CA ILE A 18 -3.85 -1.22 -14.27
C ILE A 18 -4.17 -0.09 -13.27
N GLY A 19 -4.28 1.13 -13.76
CA GLY A 19 -4.60 2.28 -12.92
C GLY A 19 -3.48 2.63 -11.96
N TYR A 20 -3.75 2.57 -10.68
CA TYR A 20 -2.78 2.85 -9.61
C TYR A 20 -2.20 1.56 -9.00
N GLY A 21 -1.97 0.55 -9.81
CA GLY A 21 -1.40 -0.71 -9.37
C GLY A 21 -2.43 -1.77 -8.99
N ASN A 22 -3.68 -1.60 -9.39
CA ASN A 22 -4.73 -2.58 -9.16
C ASN A 22 -4.54 -3.82 -10.02
N THR A 23 -4.71 -4.99 -9.40
CA THR A 23 -4.59 -6.28 -10.09
C THR A 23 -5.93 -6.97 -10.34
N VAL A 24 -6.99 -6.46 -9.71
CA VAL A 24 -8.36 -6.95 -9.88
C VAL A 24 -9.30 -5.78 -10.04
N TYR A 25 -10.40 -6.00 -10.76
CA TYR A 25 -11.51 -5.06 -10.88
C TYR A 25 -12.48 -5.21 -9.72
N GLU A 26 -13.47 -4.33 -9.69
CA GLU A 26 -14.52 -4.29 -8.68
C GLU A 26 -15.26 -5.62 -8.51
N ASP A 27 -15.52 -6.31 -9.63
CA ASP A 27 -16.24 -7.58 -9.67
C ASP A 27 -15.37 -8.79 -9.31
N GLY A 28 -14.11 -8.58 -8.96
CA GLY A 28 -13.15 -9.64 -8.67
C GLY A 28 -12.42 -10.22 -9.88
N THR A 29 -12.74 -9.76 -11.09
CA THR A 29 -12.05 -10.19 -12.31
C THR A 29 -10.60 -9.71 -12.29
N LYS A 30 -9.67 -10.59 -12.62
CA LYS A 30 -8.25 -10.24 -12.70
C LYS A 30 -7.94 -9.36 -13.89
N VAL A 31 -7.06 -8.39 -13.71
CA VAL A 31 -6.52 -7.56 -14.80
C VAL A 31 -5.67 -8.42 -15.72
N THR A 32 -5.83 -8.24 -17.04
CA THR A 32 -5.00 -8.86 -18.07
C THR A 32 -4.37 -7.78 -18.94
N LEU A 33 -3.28 -8.12 -19.63
CA LEU A 33 -2.58 -7.17 -20.51
C LEU A 33 -3.40 -6.81 -21.77
N GLN A 34 -4.45 -7.57 -22.07
CA GLN A 34 -5.35 -7.35 -23.21
C GLN A 34 -6.55 -6.48 -22.85
N ASP A 35 -6.68 -6.06 -21.60
CA ASP A 35 -7.83 -5.27 -21.14
C ASP A 35 -7.83 -3.88 -21.76
N LYS A 36 -9.04 -3.32 -21.95
CA LYS A 36 -9.21 -1.97 -22.44
C LYS A 36 -8.63 -0.96 -21.44
N PRO A 37 -8.04 0.14 -21.92
CA PRO A 37 -7.61 1.22 -21.04
C PRO A 37 -8.76 1.78 -20.20
N ILE A 38 -8.42 2.26 -19.00
CA ILE A 38 -9.37 2.93 -18.10
C ILE A 38 -9.04 4.41 -17.97
N THR A 39 -10.04 5.20 -17.55
CA THR A 39 -9.85 6.62 -17.26
C THR A 39 -9.21 6.81 -15.89
N GLN A 40 -8.68 8.01 -15.64
CA GLN A 40 -8.12 8.35 -14.32
C GLN A 40 -9.18 8.30 -13.23
N VAL A 41 -10.42 8.72 -13.53
CA VAL A 41 -11.55 8.66 -12.57
C VAL A 41 -11.85 7.21 -12.20
N GLU A 42 -11.89 6.31 -13.20
CA GLU A 42 -12.10 4.88 -12.93
C GLU A 42 -10.98 4.30 -12.07
N ALA A 43 -9.72 4.68 -12.33
CA ALA A 43 -8.58 4.24 -11.54
C ALA A 43 -8.65 4.73 -10.09
N GLU A 44 -9.05 5.97 -9.86
CA GLU A 44 -9.23 6.54 -8.53
C GLU A 44 -10.33 5.81 -7.75
N LEU A 45 -11.44 5.49 -8.40
CA LEU A 45 -12.51 4.71 -7.78
C LEU A 45 -12.05 3.29 -7.41
N MET A 46 -11.29 2.64 -8.28
CA MET A 46 -10.72 1.33 -7.99
C MET A 46 -9.78 1.37 -6.79
N LEU A 47 -8.94 2.40 -6.69
CA LEU A 47 -8.02 2.57 -5.57
C LEU A 47 -8.77 2.76 -4.25
N VAL A 48 -9.72 3.69 -4.21
CA VAL A 48 -10.53 3.95 -3.00
C VAL A 48 -11.27 2.69 -2.55
N ARG A 49 -11.84 1.96 -3.49
CA ARG A 49 -12.57 0.72 -3.19
C ARG A 49 -11.64 -0.36 -2.63
N SER A 50 -10.47 -0.57 -3.24
CA SER A 50 -9.49 -1.53 -2.74
C SER A 50 -9.06 -1.19 -1.31
N LEU A 51 -8.75 0.07 -1.04
CA LEU A 51 -8.37 0.52 0.31
C LEU A 51 -9.48 0.30 1.32
N SER A 52 -10.73 0.61 0.96
CA SER A 52 -11.88 0.50 1.87
C SER A 52 -12.32 -0.94 2.12
N THR A 53 -12.25 -1.82 1.14
CA THR A 53 -12.81 -3.18 1.23
C THR A 53 -11.79 -4.24 1.60
N GLN A 54 -10.53 -4.08 1.20
CA GLN A 54 -9.48 -5.08 1.44
C GLN A 54 -8.50 -4.65 2.53
N TYR A 55 -7.94 -3.46 2.41
CA TYR A 55 -6.82 -3.04 3.25
C TYR A 55 -7.27 -2.46 4.58
N LEU A 56 -8.26 -1.58 4.59
CA LEU A 56 -8.71 -0.94 5.82
C LEU A 56 -9.19 -1.95 6.87
N PRO A 57 -10.10 -2.91 6.56
CA PRO A 57 -10.51 -3.89 7.55
C PRO A 57 -9.37 -4.77 8.04
N ALA A 58 -8.46 -5.18 7.15
CA ALA A 58 -7.33 -6.04 7.51
C ALA A 58 -6.31 -5.32 8.40
N VAL A 59 -6.03 -4.04 8.11
CA VAL A 59 -5.14 -3.21 8.92
C VAL A 59 -5.72 -2.97 10.31
N LEU A 60 -6.99 -2.62 10.40
CA LEU A 60 -7.66 -2.40 11.68
C LEU A 60 -7.77 -3.69 12.51
N LYS A 61 -7.89 -4.85 11.86
CA LYS A 61 -7.84 -6.14 12.57
C LYS A 61 -6.46 -6.40 13.14
N ALA A 62 -5.40 -6.06 12.42
CA ALA A 62 -4.01 -6.22 12.89
C ALA A 62 -3.64 -5.21 13.97
N SER A 63 -4.11 -3.97 13.85
CA SER A 63 -3.78 -2.86 14.76
C SER A 63 -5.02 -2.00 15.03
N PRO A 64 -5.94 -2.46 15.91
CA PRO A 64 -7.22 -1.78 16.14
C PRO A 64 -7.08 -0.34 16.66
N THR A 65 -6.01 -0.03 17.35
CA THR A 65 -5.79 1.32 17.92
C THR A 65 -5.60 2.40 16.86
N LEU A 66 -5.28 2.02 15.61
CA LEU A 66 -5.12 2.97 14.51
C LEU A 66 -6.41 3.71 14.15
N ILE A 67 -7.57 3.19 14.53
CA ILE A 67 -8.85 3.88 14.29
C ILE A 67 -8.88 5.27 14.95
N ASN A 68 -8.15 5.45 16.05
CA ASN A 68 -8.07 6.71 16.78
C ASN A 68 -6.95 7.61 16.29
N ASN A 69 -6.19 7.19 15.27
CA ASN A 69 -5.07 7.95 14.73
C ASN A 69 -5.14 7.93 13.19
N PRO A 70 -5.93 8.82 12.57
CA PRO A 70 -6.13 8.81 11.11
C PRO A 70 -4.85 8.99 10.31
N ASN A 71 -3.91 9.78 10.80
CA ASN A 71 -2.63 10.02 10.10
C ASN A 71 -1.78 8.75 10.05
N ALA A 72 -1.61 8.08 11.18
CA ALA A 72 -0.89 6.82 11.23
C ALA A 72 -1.61 5.73 10.44
N LEU A 73 -2.96 5.69 10.51
CA LEU A 73 -3.75 4.76 9.71
C LEU A 73 -3.51 4.96 8.22
N GLY A 74 -3.50 6.20 7.73
CA GLY A 74 -3.20 6.52 6.35
C GLY A 74 -1.81 6.05 5.92
N ALA A 75 -0.80 6.25 6.77
CA ALA A 75 0.56 5.78 6.51
C ALA A 75 0.61 4.25 6.40
N ILE A 76 -0.06 3.53 7.27
CA ILE A 76 -0.08 2.07 7.25
C ILE A 76 -0.90 1.52 6.10
N LEU A 77 -1.98 2.18 5.69
CA LEU A 77 -2.71 1.82 4.48
C LEU A 77 -1.80 1.93 3.25
N SER A 78 -1.03 3.01 3.13
CA SER A 78 -0.05 3.16 2.05
C SER A 78 1.01 2.06 2.09
N PHE A 79 1.56 1.77 3.26
CA PHE A 79 2.55 0.71 3.46
C PHE A 79 2.02 -0.66 3.06
N THR A 80 0.83 -1.02 3.51
CA THR A 80 0.22 -2.33 3.22
C THR A 80 -0.24 -2.46 1.78
N TYR A 81 -0.69 -1.38 1.16
CA TYR A 81 -1.03 -1.36 -0.26
C TYR A 81 0.21 -1.69 -1.12
N ASN A 82 1.37 -1.19 -0.73
CA ASN A 82 2.63 -1.44 -1.42
C ASN A 82 3.22 -2.82 -1.10
N LEU A 83 3.25 -3.23 0.16
CA LEU A 83 4.00 -4.40 0.62
C LEU A 83 3.15 -5.58 1.08
N GLY A 84 1.87 -5.37 1.29
CA GLY A 84 0.94 -6.41 1.75
C GLY A 84 0.73 -6.43 3.26
N VAL A 85 -0.46 -6.88 3.66
CA VAL A 85 -0.86 -6.93 5.09
C VAL A 85 -0.06 -7.98 5.85
N SER A 86 0.29 -9.10 5.21
CA SER A 86 1.05 -10.18 5.87
C SER A 86 2.42 -9.70 6.35
N ARG A 87 3.11 -8.90 5.53
CA ARG A 87 4.41 -8.32 5.92
C ARG A 87 4.26 -7.35 7.08
N TYR A 88 3.22 -6.53 7.06
CA TYR A 88 2.93 -5.63 8.15
C TYR A 88 2.68 -6.38 9.46
N ARG A 89 1.84 -7.42 9.43
CA ARG A 89 1.54 -8.24 10.62
C ARG A 89 2.78 -8.82 11.27
N ALA A 90 3.74 -9.26 10.48
CA ALA A 90 4.97 -9.88 10.96
C ALA A 90 6.06 -8.86 11.30
N SER A 91 5.84 -7.57 11.06
CA SER A 91 6.87 -6.55 11.16
C SER A 91 7.10 -6.04 12.58
N THR A 92 8.30 -5.56 12.83
CA THR A 92 8.63 -4.80 14.04
C THR A 92 7.89 -3.45 14.05
N LEU A 93 7.59 -2.89 12.88
CA LEU A 93 6.77 -1.68 12.74
C LEU A 93 5.42 -1.84 13.44
N ARG A 94 4.71 -2.94 13.19
CA ARG A 94 3.44 -3.23 13.87
C ARG A 94 3.60 -3.30 15.38
N LYS A 95 4.63 -3.97 15.85
CA LYS A 95 4.89 -4.10 17.30
C LYS A 95 5.11 -2.74 17.96
N ARG A 96 5.84 -1.85 17.30
CA ARG A 96 6.07 -0.49 17.79
C ARG A 96 4.78 0.33 17.82
N LEU A 97 3.97 0.24 16.76
CA LEU A 97 2.68 0.93 16.71
C LEU A 97 1.71 0.44 17.80
N ASP A 98 1.61 -0.87 17.97
CA ASP A 98 0.73 -1.46 18.98
C ASP A 98 1.16 -1.09 20.41
N ALA A 99 2.44 -0.81 20.61
CA ALA A 99 2.98 -0.33 21.89
C ALA A 99 2.91 1.20 22.02
N ALA A 100 2.33 1.91 21.07
CA ALA A 100 2.32 3.37 20.97
C ALA A 100 3.73 4.00 20.97
N ASP A 101 4.72 3.27 20.50
CA ASP A 101 6.09 3.74 20.32
C ASP A 101 6.22 4.41 18.94
N TRP A 102 5.75 5.64 18.84
CA TRP A 102 5.70 6.39 17.58
C TRP A 102 7.07 6.67 17.00
N GLU A 103 8.04 6.97 17.84
CA GLU A 103 9.43 7.19 17.40
C GLU A 103 10.03 5.92 16.82
N GLY A 104 9.88 4.79 17.51
CA GLY A 104 10.32 3.49 17.02
C GLY A 104 9.61 3.08 15.73
N ALA A 105 8.33 3.40 15.60
CA ALA A 105 7.56 3.14 14.38
C ALA A 105 8.12 3.94 13.19
N ARG A 106 8.44 5.21 13.38
CA ARG A 106 9.06 6.05 12.34
C ARG A 106 10.40 5.48 11.89
N GLU A 107 11.21 5.01 12.82
CA GLU A 107 12.51 4.39 12.51
C GLU A 107 12.33 3.08 11.73
N GLN A 108 11.32 2.30 12.05
CA GLN A 108 11.09 1.01 11.40
C GLN A 108 10.54 1.17 9.98
N ILE A 109 9.62 2.09 9.76
CA ILE A 109 8.97 2.21 8.45
C ILE A 109 9.97 2.55 7.34
N VAL A 110 10.96 3.38 7.61
CA VAL A 110 11.96 3.79 6.61
C VAL A 110 12.95 2.69 6.23
N LYS A 111 12.95 1.57 6.93
CA LYS A 111 13.81 0.41 6.59
C LYS A 111 13.29 -0.40 5.39
N TRP A 112 12.03 -0.21 5.00
CA TRP A 112 11.38 -0.98 3.93
C TRP A 112 11.59 -0.34 2.56
N THR A 113 12.84 -0.29 2.12
CA THR A 113 13.28 0.41 0.91
C THR A 113 13.90 -0.50 -0.14
N ARG A 114 13.92 -1.82 0.10
CA ARG A 114 14.57 -2.77 -0.80
C ARG A 114 13.54 -3.61 -1.56
N ALA A 115 13.84 -3.87 -2.83
CA ALA A 115 13.16 -4.86 -3.63
C ALA A 115 14.20 -5.58 -4.51
N GLY A 116 14.13 -6.91 -4.60
CA GLY A 116 15.11 -7.70 -5.33
C GLY A 116 16.53 -7.54 -4.79
N GLY A 117 16.71 -7.29 -3.49
CA GLY A 117 18.02 -7.11 -2.86
C GLY A 117 18.62 -5.71 -3.04
N ARG A 118 17.91 -4.79 -3.68
CA ARG A 118 18.39 -3.42 -3.95
C ARG A 118 17.55 -2.39 -3.25
N VAL A 119 18.19 -1.30 -2.79
CA VAL A 119 17.49 -0.10 -2.36
C VAL A 119 16.98 0.64 -3.61
N LEU A 120 15.67 0.88 -3.67
CA LEU A 120 15.03 1.59 -4.78
C LEU A 120 14.67 3.02 -4.37
N PRO A 121 15.08 4.05 -5.14
CA PRO A 121 14.77 5.45 -4.81
C PRO A 121 13.27 5.74 -4.65
N GLY A 122 12.43 5.08 -5.45
CA GLY A 122 10.97 5.22 -5.34
C GLY A 122 10.44 4.70 -4.01
N LEU A 123 11.01 3.62 -3.49
CA LEU A 123 10.64 3.08 -2.18
C LEU A 123 11.13 3.98 -1.04
N VAL A 124 12.30 4.57 -1.17
CA VAL A 124 12.81 5.54 -0.19
C VAL A 124 11.86 6.72 -0.08
N LYS A 125 11.45 7.31 -1.21
CA LYS A 125 10.48 8.42 -1.24
C LYS A 125 9.16 8.03 -0.59
N ARG A 126 8.66 6.84 -0.91
CA ARG A 126 7.40 6.34 -0.37
C ARG A 126 7.46 6.18 1.14
N ARG A 127 8.51 5.57 1.65
CA ARG A 127 8.68 5.39 3.11
C ARG A 127 8.82 6.72 3.85
N GLU A 128 9.51 7.67 3.27
CA GLU A 128 9.64 9.00 3.88
C GLU A 128 8.32 9.76 3.89
N ALA A 129 7.53 9.67 2.83
CA ALA A 129 6.20 10.26 2.80
C ALA A 129 5.27 9.63 3.84
N GLU A 130 5.31 8.30 3.99
CA GLU A 130 4.54 7.58 5.01
C GLU A 130 5.00 7.98 6.42
N ARG A 131 6.30 8.06 6.65
CA ARG A 131 6.87 8.52 7.92
C ARG A 131 6.37 9.92 8.30
N ALA A 132 6.29 10.82 7.36
CA ALA A 132 5.85 12.19 7.58
C ALA A 132 4.37 12.29 8.00
N MET A 133 3.59 11.24 7.81
CA MET A 133 2.18 11.18 8.22
C MET A 133 1.99 10.84 9.70
N PHE A 134 2.99 10.28 10.35
CA PHE A 134 2.91 9.92 11.77
C PHE A 134 2.87 11.14 12.70
#